data_cd733b1b288f0e29e0311db48de7a882
#
_entry.id   cd733b1b288f0e29e0311db48de7a882
#
_cell.length_a   1.000
_cell.length_b   1.000
_cell.length_c   1.000
_cell.angle_alpha   90.00
_cell.angle_beta   90.00
_cell.angle_gamma   90.00
#
_symmetry.space_group_name_H-M   'P 1'
#
loop_
_entity.id
_entity.type
_entity.pdbx_description
1 polymer ?
#
loop_
_entity_poly.entity_id
_entity_poly.type
_entity_poly.pdbx_seq_one_letter_code
_entity_poly.pdbx_strand_id
1 'polypeptide(L)'
;MYNYTHNQHFKFGYDGEWFNSRRDQDSQWNVEYGQCERIAGSFRDEVLHVARLVEDQSKSLGLPIDILFSGGTESEMMLRSFIEQGINVRVNILRFKDKLNYHDIKSAEKFCNTHKIAPRYHDIDIFKFWESLAFEYAERTHCTSPPLLSTMWLMDQVDGLPCLGSGECYISYGDMEKYQYLDKEALLIVENPITEYPKKPWYMHERERIASWYRHAIAQDRPAVPGYFQYTPEVMLSFLLDSTTQELANCEHWGKLSNVSTKKKVYEKYFPNLVQRNKTSGYEQIMDHDHVMRKELNHRWGNYNAEVVNEYNQLVEHLKGYKYE
;
A
#
# COMPACT_ATOMS: atom_id res chain seq x y z
N MET A 1 21.44 7.75 12.26
CA MET A 1 20.28 8.20 11.47
C MET A 1 20.10 7.20 10.36
N TYR A 2 19.00 6.48 10.35
CA TYR A 2 18.74 5.43 9.37
C TYR A 2 18.64 6.06 7.96
N ASN A 3 19.40 5.55 7.00
CA ASN A 3 19.40 6.08 5.64
C ASN A 3 18.42 5.28 4.76
N TYR A 4 17.23 5.83 4.50
CA TYR A 4 16.24 5.28 3.57
C TYR A 4 16.63 5.58 2.12
N THR A 5 17.82 5.23 1.71
CA THR A 5 18.36 5.56 0.39
C THR A 5 17.45 5.14 -0.76
N HIS A 6 16.79 3.99 -0.61
CA HIS A 6 15.88 3.44 -1.62
C HIS A 6 14.57 4.20 -1.80
N ASN A 7 14.19 5.07 -0.84
CA ASN A 7 12.95 5.87 -0.90
C ASN A 7 13.18 7.37 -0.98
N GLN A 8 14.38 7.82 -1.31
CA GLN A 8 14.66 9.24 -1.44
C GLN A 8 13.86 9.91 -2.55
N HIS A 9 13.43 9.14 -3.55
CA HIS A 9 12.62 9.62 -4.66
C HIS A 9 11.13 9.79 -4.30
N PHE A 10 10.67 9.20 -3.22
CA PHE A 10 9.29 9.31 -2.77
C PHE A 10 9.28 9.71 -1.29
N LYS A 11 8.97 10.99 -1.07
CA LYS A 11 8.91 11.56 0.27
C LYS A 11 7.54 12.15 0.52
N PHE A 12 7.09 12.04 1.73
CA PHE A 12 5.83 12.64 2.17
C PHE A 12 5.98 13.13 3.61
N GLY A 13 5.13 14.08 3.97
CA GLY A 13 5.14 14.65 5.30
C GLY A 13 4.21 15.85 5.39
N TYR A 14 4.42 16.65 6.41
CA TYR A 14 3.65 17.86 6.66
C TYR A 14 4.57 19.06 6.88
N ASP A 15 4.13 20.24 6.47
CA ASP A 15 4.76 21.53 6.75
C ASP A 15 6.22 21.63 6.28
N GLY A 16 6.54 20.95 5.15
CA GLY A 16 7.87 20.92 4.57
C GLY A 16 8.85 19.95 5.26
N GLU A 17 8.42 19.22 6.27
CA GLU A 17 9.21 18.15 6.90
C GLU A 17 8.83 16.79 6.34
N TRP A 18 9.80 15.86 6.26
CA TRP A 18 9.59 14.53 5.69
C TRP A 18 9.37 13.46 6.76
N PHE A 19 8.45 12.55 6.47
CA PHE A 19 8.08 11.40 7.30
C PHE A 19 7.58 11.75 8.70
N ASN A 20 7.25 13.00 8.92
CA ASN A 20 6.63 13.44 10.16
C ASN A 20 5.13 13.12 10.20
N SER A 21 4.53 13.40 11.32
CA SER A 21 3.08 13.34 11.52
C SER A 21 2.48 14.74 11.53
N ARG A 22 1.22 14.84 11.18
CA ARG A 22 0.46 16.06 11.27
C ARG A 22 0.45 16.57 12.73
N ARG A 23 0.58 17.87 12.91
CA ARG A 23 0.57 18.53 14.22
C ARG A 23 -0.81 19.05 14.62
N ASP A 24 -1.54 19.58 13.65
CA ASP A 24 -2.85 20.21 13.84
C ASP A 24 -3.68 20.18 12.56
N GLN A 25 -4.83 20.85 12.58
CA GLN A 25 -5.76 20.89 11.43
C GLN A 25 -5.23 21.74 10.27
N ASP A 26 -4.34 22.67 10.53
CA ASP A 26 -3.81 23.60 9.53
C ASP A 26 -2.55 23.05 8.86
N SER A 27 -1.98 21.96 9.38
CA SER A 27 -0.80 21.31 8.80
C SER A 27 -1.00 20.90 7.35
N GLN A 28 -0.07 21.31 6.51
CA GLN A 28 -0.12 21.12 5.05
C GLN A 28 0.60 19.83 4.65
N TRP A 29 -0.13 18.95 3.96
CA TRP A 29 0.46 17.75 3.40
C TRP A 29 1.33 18.07 2.20
N ASN A 30 2.54 17.53 2.17
CA ASN A 30 3.45 17.63 1.05
C ASN A 30 3.94 16.24 0.61
N VAL A 31 4.07 16.07 -0.68
CA VAL A 31 4.62 14.87 -1.32
C VAL A 31 5.63 15.30 -2.37
N GLU A 32 6.76 14.61 -2.39
CA GLU A 32 7.76 14.74 -3.45
C GLU A 32 7.93 13.39 -4.13
N TYR A 33 7.76 13.39 -5.44
CA TYR A 33 8.12 12.28 -6.31
C TYR A 33 9.46 12.57 -6.97
N GLY A 34 10.40 11.64 -6.89
CA GLY A 34 11.63 11.72 -7.64
C GLY A 34 11.41 11.56 -9.14
N GLN A 35 12.47 11.77 -9.89
CA GLN A 35 12.49 11.55 -11.33
C GLN A 35 13.09 10.18 -11.65
N CYS A 36 12.66 9.60 -12.77
CA CYS A 36 13.26 8.38 -13.26
C CYS A 36 14.73 8.61 -13.61
N GLU A 37 15.59 7.71 -13.18
CA GLU A 37 17.03 7.76 -13.51
C GLU A 37 17.34 7.15 -14.88
N ARG A 38 16.43 6.31 -15.37
CA ARG A 38 16.52 5.57 -16.63
C ARG A 38 15.16 5.49 -17.31
N ILE A 39 15.15 5.04 -18.56
CA ILE A 39 13.91 4.73 -19.27
C ILE A 39 13.22 3.54 -18.57
N ALA A 40 11.96 3.71 -18.20
CA ALA A 40 11.17 2.64 -17.61
C ALA A 40 10.88 1.55 -18.65
N GLY A 41 11.09 0.31 -18.27
CA GLY A 41 10.69 -0.87 -19.03
C GLY A 41 9.20 -1.19 -18.91
N SER A 42 8.79 -2.42 -19.24
CA SER A 42 7.44 -2.87 -18.95
C SER A 42 7.20 -2.93 -17.43
N PHE A 43 5.94 -2.83 -17.01
CA PHE A 43 5.61 -2.94 -15.59
C PHE A 43 6.16 -4.24 -14.97
N ARG A 44 6.13 -5.36 -15.72
CA ARG A 44 6.73 -6.61 -15.27
C ARG A 44 8.24 -6.49 -15.04
N ASP A 45 8.95 -5.91 -15.99
CA ASP A 45 10.41 -5.77 -15.91
C ASP A 45 10.80 -4.91 -14.71
N GLU A 46 10.05 -3.83 -14.46
CA GLU A 46 10.27 -2.95 -13.32
C GLU A 46 9.98 -3.63 -11.98
N VAL A 47 8.90 -4.40 -11.88
CA VAL A 47 8.59 -5.19 -10.67
C VAL A 47 9.69 -6.23 -10.40
N LEU A 48 10.21 -6.90 -11.44
CA LEU A 48 11.32 -7.84 -11.30
C LEU A 48 12.64 -7.13 -10.93
N HIS A 49 12.85 -5.92 -11.47
CA HIS A 49 14.00 -5.11 -11.12
C HIS A 49 13.98 -4.68 -9.65
N VAL A 50 12.82 -4.25 -9.14
CA VAL A 50 12.65 -3.93 -7.71
C VAL A 50 13.02 -5.13 -6.82
N ALA A 51 12.63 -6.36 -7.19
CA ALA A 51 13.02 -7.54 -6.42
C ALA A 51 14.55 -7.67 -6.29
N ARG A 52 15.32 -7.37 -7.34
CA ARG A 52 16.78 -7.37 -7.29
C ARG A 52 17.35 -6.26 -6.43
N LEU A 53 16.79 -5.04 -6.53
CA LEU A 53 17.22 -3.92 -5.70
C LEU A 53 17.01 -4.21 -4.21
N VAL A 54 15.88 -4.84 -3.86
CA VAL A 54 15.60 -5.27 -2.49
C VAL A 54 16.57 -6.37 -2.06
N GLU A 55 16.93 -7.29 -2.94
CA GLU A 55 17.96 -8.30 -2.66
C GLU A 55 19.32 -7.67 -2.40
N ASP A 56 19.72 -6.69 -3.20
CA ASP A 56 20.98 -5.98 -3.02
C ASP A 56 21.00 -5.19 -1.70
N GLN A 57 19.91 -4.55 -1.35
CA GLN A 57 19.74 -3.91 -0.05
C GLN A 57 19.85 -4.93 1.09
N SER A 58 19.17 -6.06 0.99
CA SER A 58 19.22 -7.16 1.95
C SER A 58 20.66 -7.66 2.16
N LYS A 59 21.40 -7.89 1.07
CA LYS A 59 22.81 -8.29 1.11
C LYS A 59 23.70 -7.23 1.77
N SER A 60 23.51 -5.97 1.45
CA SER A 60 24.29 -4.87 2.01
C SER A 60 24.08 -4.70 3.51
N LEU A 61 22.87 -5.01 3.97
CA LEU A 61 22.49 -4.94 5.41
C LEU A 61 22.84 -6.25 6.16
N GLY A 62 23.14 -7.33 5.45
CA GLY A 62 23.30 -8.65 6.06
C GLY A 62 22.01 -9.22 6.66
N LEU A 63 20.85 -8.79 6.17
CA LEU A 63 19.53 -9.18 6.66
C LEU A 63 18.80 -10.04 5.63
N PRO A 64 18.17 -11.17 6.02
CA PRO A 64 17.31 -11.92 5.11
C PRO A 64 16.03 -11.10 4.78
N ILE A 65 15.45 -11.35 3.61
CA ILE A 65 14.21 -10.70 3.18
C ILE A 65 13.03 -11.41 3.83
N ASP A 66 12.20 -10.66 4.55
CA ASP A 66 10.98 -11.12 5.19
C ASP A 66 9.76 -10.56 4.47
N ILE A 67 9.10 -11.37 3.65
CA ILE A 67 7.87 -11.01 2.97
C ILE A 67 6.70 -11.11 3.95
N LEU A 68 6.00 -9.99 4.19
CA LEU A 68 4.77 -9.96 4.96
C LEU A 68 3.60 -10.29 4.01
N PHE A 69 3.21 -11.56 4.00
CA PHE A 69 2.34 -12.10 2.97
C PHE A 69 0.89 -12.22 3.43
N SER A 70 0.05 -11.31 2.92
CA SER A 70 -1.40 -11.32 3.21
C SER A 70 -2.20 -12.27 2.30
N GLY A 71 -1.58 -12.81 1.23
CA GLY A 71 -2.28 -13.55 0.17
C GLY A 71 -3.21 -12.68 -0.67
N GLY A 72 -3.11 -11.35 -0.60
CA GLY A 72 -3.75 -10.40 -1.51
C GLY A 72 -3.00 -10.31 -2.83
N THR A 73 -3.64 -9.74 -3.85
CA THR A 73 -3.09 -9.63 -5.21
C THR A 73 -1.73 -8.94 -5.22
N GLU A 74 -1.59 -7.86 -4.48
CA GLU A 74 -0.36 -7.06 -4.40
C GLU A 74 0.78 -7.86 -3.76
N SER A 75 0.52 -8.46 -2.60
CA SER A 75 1.52 -9.26 -1.91
C SER A 75 1.88 -10.55 -2.67
N GLU A 76 0.92 -11.12 -3.42
CA GLU A 76 1.18 -12.25 -4.31
C GLU A 76 2.09 -11.84 -5.47
N MET A 77 1.82 -10.71 -6.13
CA MET A 77 2.64 -10.22 -7.23
C MET A 77 4.07 -9.90 -6.76
N MET A 78 4.22 -9.25 -5.61
CA MET A 78 5.52 -9.02 -4.99
C MET A 78 6.25 -10.36 -4.76
N LEU A 79 5.62 -11.33 -4.12
CA LEU A 79 6.26 -12.62 -3.83
C LEU A 79 6.62 -13.38 -5.11
N ARG A 80 5.78 -13.34 -6.15
CA ARG A 80 6.09 -13.93 -7.47
C ARG A 80 7.34 -13.31 -8.09
N SER A 81 7.55 -12.03 -7.96
CA SER A 81 8.73 -11.37 -8.53
C SER A 81 10.04 -11.90 -7.91
N PHE A 82 10.07 -12.15 -6.62
CA PHE A 82 11.21 -12.79 -5.96
C PHE A 82 11.41 -14.24 -6.42
N ILE A 83 10.32 -15.00 -6.52
CA ILE A 83 10.36 -16.39 -6.98
C ILE A 83 10.92 -16.47 -8.41
N GLU A 84 10.43 -15.65 -9.33
CA GLU A 84 10.85 -15.63 -10.72
C GLU A 84 12.33 -15.22 -10.89
N GLN A 85 12.84 -14.40 -9.98
CA GLN A 85 14.24 -14.01 -9.95
C GLN A 85 15.14 -15.03 -9.21
N GLY A 86 14.57 -16.09 -8.66
CA GLY A 86 15.31 -17.08 -7.86
C GLY A 86 15.85 -16.53 -6.54
N ILE A 87 15.27 -15.45 -6.03
CA ILE A 87 15.70 -14.79 -4.80
C ILE A 87 15.09 -15.49 -3.60
N ASN A 88 15.94 -15.86 -2.65
CA ASN A 88 15.49 -16.50 -1.43
C ASN A 88 14.81 -15.50 -0.49
N VAL A 89 13.61 -15.83 -0.07
CA VAL A 89 12.81 -15.02 0.85
C VAL A 89 12.19 -15.89 1.95
N ARG A 90 11.91 -15.30 3.07
CA ARG A 90 11.13 -15.91 4.14
C ARG A 90 9.71 -15.34 4.08
N VAL A 91 8.72 -16.20 4.01
CA VAL A 91 7.32 -15.80 3.91
C VAL A 91 6.67 -15.82 5.30
N ASN A 92 6.13 -14.70 5.74
CA ASN A 92 5.55 -14.51 7.05
C ASN A 92 4.05 -14.20 6.91
N ILE A 93 3.20 -14.97 7.59
CA ILE A 93 1.74 -14.87 7.54
C ILE A 93 1.20 -14.55 8.94
N LEU A 94 0.44 -13.46 9.04
CA LEU A 94 -0.27 -13.10 10.25
C LEU A 94 -1.55 -13.91 10.40
N ARG A 95 -1.71 -14.64 11.51
CA ARG A 95 -2.92 -15.38 11.84
C ARG A 95 -3.60 -14.81 13.07
N PHE A 96 -4.89 -14.58 12.97
CA PHE A 96 -5.68 -14.22 14.13
C PHE A 96 -6.11 -15.49 14.87
N LYS A 97 -6.02 -15.45 16.19
CA LYS A 97 -6.52 -16.50 17.05
C LYS A 97 -7.98 -16.84 16.68
N ASP A 98 -8.38 -18.06 16.96
CA ASP A 98 -9.72 -18.57 16.65
C ASP A 98 -10.10 -18.52 15.15
N LYS A 99 -9.08 -18.45 14.26
CA LYS A 99 -9.23 -18.44 12.80
C LYS A 99 -10.05 -17.26 12.27
N LEU A 100 -10.08 -16.13 12.95
CA LEU A 100 -10.88 -14.97 12.57
C LEU A 100 -10.54 -14.40 11.19
N ASN A 101 -9.30 -14.57 10.71
CA ASN A 101 -8.90 -14.20 9.35
C ASN A 101 -8.59 -15.41 8.45
N TYR A 102 -9.17 -16.58 8.74
CA TYR A 102 -8.83 -17.81 8.02
C TYR A 102 -9.13 -17.76 6.52
N HIS A 103 -10.17 -17.06 6.11
CA HIS A 103 -10.49 -16.88 4.68
C HIS A 103 -9.37 -16.17 3.92
N ASP A 104 -8.65 -15.24 4.55
CA ASP A 104 -7.45 -14.60 3.99
C ASP A 104 -6.28 -15.58 3.92
N ILE A 105 -6.02 -16.24 5.03
CA ILE A 105 -4.92 -17.19 5.18
C ILE A 105 -5.03 -18.34 4.18
N LYS A 106 -6.23 -18.86 3.95
CA LYS A 106 -6.48 -19.93 2.98
C LYS A 106 -5.94 -19.60 1.59
N SER A 107 -6.04 -18.35 1.15
CA SER A 107 -5.48 -17.92 -0.15
C SER A 107 -3.95 -17.88 -0.12
N ALA A 108 -3.38 -17.37 0.96
CA ALA A 108 -1.93 -17.35 1.16
C ALA A 108 -1.35 -18.77 1.23
N GLU A 109 -2.00 -19.68 1.97
CA GLU A 109 -1.59 -21.08 2.08
C GLU A 109 -1.69 -21.81 0.73
N LYS A 110 -2.76 -21.57 -0.03
CA LYS A 110 -2.91 -22.13 -1.38
C LYS A 110 -1.75 -21.73 -2.28
N PHE A 111 -1.35 -20.46 -2.24
CA PHE A 111 -0.21 -19.97 -3.00
C PHE A 111 1.09 -20.63 -2.54
N CYS A 112 1.36 -20.62 -1.24
CA CYS A 112 2.57 -21.23 -0.66
C CYS A 112 2.68 -22.71 -1.00
N ASN A 113 1.59 -23.47 -0.89
CA ASN A 113 1.55 -24.89 -1.25
C ASN A 113 1.84 -25.13 -2.73
N THR A 114 1.27 -24.31 -3.63
CA THR A 114 1.50 -24.38 -5.06
C THR A 114 2.97 -24.18 -5.41
N HIS A 115 3.64 -23.26 -4.72
CA HIS A 115 5.04 -22.91 -4.95
C HIS A 115 6.02 -23.66 -4.02
N LYS A 116 5.53 -24.58 -3.21
CA LYS A 116 6.34 -25.38 -2.24
C LYS A 116 7.10 -24.49 -1.24
N ILE A 117 6.49 -23.42 -0.81
CA ILE A 117 7.02 -22.49 0.19
C ILE A 117 6.49 -22.88 1.56
N ALA A 118 7.38 -23.00 2.54
CA ALA A 118 7.01 -23.20 3.94
C ALA A 118 6.88 -21.82 4.63
N PRO A 119 5.66 -21.30 4.87
CA PRO A 119 5.51 -20.01 5.51
C PRO A 119 5.75 -20.11 7.02
N ARG A 120 6.18 -18.99 7.61
CA ARG A 120 6.22 -18.78 9.06
C ARG A 120 4.90 -18.14 9.48
N TYR A 121 4.30 -18.65 10.54
CA TYR A 121 3.06 -18.11 11.05
C TYR A 121 3.31 -17.30 12.32
N HIS A 122 2.68 -16.14 12.38
CA HIS A 122 2.69 -15.26 13.54
C HIS A 122 1.27 -15.14 14.07
N ASP A 123 1.02 -15.80 15.21
CA ASP A 123 -0.31 -15.87 15.82
C ASP A 123 -0.52 -14.65 16.74
N ILE A 124 -1.65 -13.96 16.57
CA ILE A 124 -2.03 -12.82 17.38
C ILE A 124 -3.46 -12.99 17.91
N ASP A 125 -3.65 -12.70 19.19
CA ASP A 125 -4.96 -12.49 19.76
C ASP A 125 -5.36 -11.03 19.45
N ILE A 126 -6.12 -10.84 18.38
CA ILE A 126 -6.39 -9.51 17.83
C ILE A 126 -7.17 -8.62 18.81
N PHE A 127 -8.05 -9.20 19.62
CA PHE A 127 -8.81 -8.44 20.60
C PHE A 127 -7.90 -7.96 21.74
N LYS A 128 -7.04 -8.82 22.26
CA LYS A 128 -6.05 -8.42 23.27
C LYS A 128 -5.06 -7.39 22.73
N PHE A 129 -4.68 -7.52 21.47
CA PHE A 129 -3.83 -6.55 20.82
C PHE A 129 -4.50 -5.16 20.79
N TRP A 130 -5.79 -5.09 20.45
CA TRP A 130 -6.53 -3.82 20.46
C TRP A 130 -6.70 -3.24 21.85
N GLU A 131 -6.89 -4.06 22.86
CA GLU A 131 -7.06 -3.63 24.25
C GLU A 131 -5.74 -3.12 24.89
N SER A 132 -4.60 -3.47 24.33
CA SER A 132 -3.29 -3.19 24.95
C SER A 132 -2.33 -2.43 24.03
N LEU A 133 -1.77 -3.10 23.02
CA LEU A 133 -0.66 -2.60 22.23
C LEU A 133 -1.05 -1.69 21.05
N ALA A 134 -2.26 -1.82 20.52
CA ALA A 134 -2.64 -1.12 19.29
C ALA A 134 -2.55 0.39 19.43
N PHE A 135 -2.91 0.96 20.59
CA PHE A 135 -2.82 2.39 20.83
C PHE A 135 -1.37 2.89 20.91
N GLU A 136 -0.45 2.08 21.39
CA GLU A 136 0.98 2.40 21.37
C GLU A 136 1.51 2.55 19.94
N TYR A 137 1.13 1.64 19.05
CA TYR A 137 1.46 1.72 17.63
C TYR A 137 0.79 2.94 16.98
N ALA A 138 -0.46 3.18 17.31
CA ALA A 138 -1.22 4.30 16.77
C ALA A 138 -0.64 5.65 17.22
N GLU A 139 -0.28 5.82 18.48
CA GLU A 139 0.36 7.05 18.99
C GLU A 139 1.69 7.33 18.31
N ARG A 140 2.52 6.31 18.15
CA ARG A 140 3.83 6.43 17.52
C ARG A 140 3.76 6.83 16.04
N THR A 141 2.70 6.41 15.35
CA THR A 141 2.58 6.54 13.89
C THR A 141 1.44 7.44 13.43
N HIS A 142 0.57 7.87 14.34
CA HIS A 142 -0.69 8.56 14.06
C HIS A 142 -1.57 7.78 13.07
N CYS A 143 -1.50 6.46 13.12
CA CYS A 143 -2.28 5.59 12.25
C CYS A 143 -3.72 5.45 12.76
N THR A 144 -4.68 5.71 11.88
CA THR A 144 -6.11 5.63 12.19
C THR A 144 -6.75 4.30 11.78
N SER A 145 -5.98 3.42 11.13
CA SER A 145 -6.47 2.20 10.54
C SER A 145 -6.06 0.95 11.35
N PRO A 146 -6.97 0.30 12.08
CA PRO A 146 -6.66 -0.87 12.88
C PRO A 146 -5.95 -2.02 12.14
N PRO A 147 -6.29 -2.33 10.87
CA PRO A 147 -5.56 -3.33 10.10
C PRO A 147 -4.07 -3.05 9.97
N LEU A 148 -3.70 -1.78 9.85
CA LEU A 148 -2.31 -1.39 9.65
C LEU A 148 -1.48 -1.54 10.92
N LEU A 149 -2.10 -1.35 12.08
CA LEU A 149 -1.45 -1.50 13.38
C LEU A 149 -0.98 -2.94 13.59
N SER A 150 -1.79 -3.94 13.22
CA SER A 150 -1.37 -5.34 13.32
C SER A 150 -0.29 -5.71 12.29
N THR A 151 -0.24 -5.02 11.15
CA THR A 151 0.87 -5.16 10.19
C THR A 151 2.17 -4.63 10.80
N MET A 152 2.12 -3.51 11.51
CA MET A 152 3.29 -2.99 12.24
C MET A 152 3.77 -3.98 13.33
N TRP A 153 2.82 -4.55 14.06
CA TRP A 153 3.14 -5.62 15.00
C TRP A 153 3.85 -6.79 14.30
N LEU A 154 3.37 -7.21 13.13
CA LEU A 154 4.02 -8.26 12.35
C LEU A 154 5.43 -7.85 11.88
N MET A 155 5.63 -6.58 11.51
CA MET A 155 6.97 -6.06 11.19
C MET A 155 7.93 -6.27 12.37
N ASP A 156 7.47 -6.11 13.60
CA ASP A 156 8.28 -6.28 14.79
C ASP A 156 8.57 -7.75 15.15
N GLN A 157 7.78 -8.70 14.61
CA GLN A 157 7.98 -10.14 14.85
C GLN A 157 9.05 -10.78 13.94
N VAL A 158 9.50 -10.09 12.91
CA VAL A 158 10.50 -10.61 11.98
C VAL A 158 11.87 -10.00 12.27
N ASP A 159 12.94 -10.73 12.00
CA ASP A 159 14.32 -10.34 12.30
C ASP A 159 15.12 -9.92 11.06
N GLY A 160 14.52 -9.97 9.88
CA GLY A 160 15.12 -9.55 8.61
C GLY A 160 14.60 -8.19 8.13
N LEU A 161 14.69 -7.96 6.83
CA LEU A 161 14.17 -6.81 6.12
C LEU A 161 12.69 -7.04 5.79
N PRO A 162 11.73 -6.45 6.53
CA PRO A 162 10.31 -6.64 6.25
C PRO A 162 9.91 -5.93 4.96
N CYS A 163 9.29 -6.68 4.04
CA CYS A 163 8.80 -6.19 2.76
C CYS A 163 7.27 -6.32 2.67
N LEU A 164 6.61 -5.23 2.31
CA LEU A 164 5.16 -5.14 2.15
C LEU A 164 4.79 -4.89 0.69
N GLY A 165 3.88 -5.69 0.16
CA GLY A 165 3.31 -5.53 -1.17
C GLY A 165 2.28 -4.41 -1.20
N SER A 166 2.74 -3.18 -1.06
CA SER A 166 1.93 -1.97 -1.06
C SER A 166 2.60 -0.86 -1.85
N GLY A 167 1.96 0.30 -1.90
CA GLY A 167 2.44 1.41 -2.72
C GLY A 167 2.01 1.31 -4.16
N GLU A 168 1.00 0.49 -4.40
CA GLU A 168 0.44 0.31 -5.72
C GLU A 168 -0.12 1.59 -6.30
N CYS A 169 0.12 1.76 -7.58
CA CYS A 169 -0.51 2.80 -8.38
C CYS A 169 -1.93 2.38 -8.77
N TYR A 170 -2.87 3.28 -8.74
CA TYR A 170 -4.18 3.09 -9.33
C TYR A 170 -4.77 4.42 -9.82
N ILE A 171 -5.59 4.32 -10.86
CA ILE A 171 -6.33 5.45 -11.39
C ILE A 171 -7.73 5.41 -10.82
N SER A 172 -8.18 6.53 -10.27
CA SER A 172 -9.55 6.69 -9.81
C SER A 172 -10.25 7.78 -10.61
N TYR A 173 -11.52 7.58 -10.82
CA TYR A 173 -12.44 8.52 -11.44
C TYR A 173 -13.49 8.96 -10.43
N GLY A 174 -13.06 9.66 -9.40
CA GLY A 174 -13.99 10.20 -8.41
C GLY A 174 -14.95 9.16 -7.87
N ASP A 175 -14.42 8.10 -7.31
CA ASP A 175 -15.22 6.95 -6.90
C ASP A 175 -16.16 7.34 -5.76
N MET A 176 -17.42 7.62 -6.12
CA MET A 176 -18.48 7.87 -5.14
C MET A 176 -18.64 6.69 -4.16
N GLU A 177 -18.25 5.47 -4.54
CA GLU A 177 -18.27 4.33 -3.62
C GLU A 177 -17.26 4.50 -2.48
N LYS A 178 -16.12 5.15 -2.70
CA LYS A 178 -15.20 5.49 -1.60
C LYS A 178 -15.76 6.57 -0.69
N TYR A 179 -16.53 7.51 -1.21
CA TYR A 179 -17.25 8.49 -0.39
C TYR A 179 -18.47 7.91 0.34
N GLN A 180 -18.98 6.75 -0.06
CA GLN A 180 -20.02 6.04 0.70
C GLN A 180 -19.52 5.48 2.04
N TYR A 181 -18.21 5.39 2.23
CA TYR A 181 -17.59 5.05 3.52
C TYR A 181 -17.29 6.26 4.40
N LEU A 182 -17.42 7.47 3.87
CA LEU A 182 -17.52 8.66 4.69
C LEU A 182 -18.92 8.66 5.31
N ASP A 183 -18.95 8.90 6.60
CA ASP A 183 -20.15 8.92 7.42
C ASP A 183 -21.34 9.54 6.65
N LYS A 184 -22.50 8.86 6.65
CA LYS A 184 -23.71 9.36 6.01
C LYS A 184 -24.09 10.77 6.50
N GLU A 185 -23.71 11.12 7.73
CA GLU A 185 -23.88 12.46 8.28
C GLU A 185 -22.91 13.47 7.65
N ALA A 186 -21.69 13.08 7.28
CA ALA A 186 -20.78 13.96 6.55
C ALA A 186 -21.23 14.20 5.09
N LEU A 187 -21.91 13.23 4.47
CA LEU A 187 -22.53 13.40 3.16
C LEU A 187 -23.75 14.35 3.17
N LEU A 188 -24.41 14.53 4.31
CA LEU A 188 -25.53 15.48 4.46
C LEU A 188 -25.06 16.93 4.61
N ILE A 189 -23.79 17.17 4.89
CA ILE A 189 -23.20 18.52 5.01
C ILE A 189 -22.76 19.07 3.65
N VAL A 190 -22.64 18.23 2.62
CA VAL A 190 -22.36 18.68 1.26
C VAL A 190 -23.67 19.14 0.62
N GLU A 191 -23.99 20.41 0.75
CA GLU A 191 -25.20 21.05 0.18
C GLU A 191 -25.28 20.98 -1.35
N ASN A 192 -24.24 20.49 -2.03
CA ASN A 192 -24.26 20.21 -3.46
C ASN A 192 -23.74 18.79 -3.68
N PRO A 193 -24.59 17.84 -4.08
CA PRO A 193 -24.09 16.58 -4.61
C PRO A 193 -23.17 16.92 -5.78
N ILE A 194 -21.95 16.34 -5.77
CA ILE A 194 -21.04 16.46 -6.90
C ILE A 194 -21.75 15.82 -8.10
N THR A 195 -22.46 16.64 -8.85
CA THR A 195 -23.27 16.22 -10.01
C THR A 195 -22.43 16.07 -11.27
N GLU A 196 -21.17 16.49 -11.22
CA GLU A 196 -20.22 16.29 -12.31
C GLU A 196 -19.01 15.52 -11.80
N TYR A 197 -18.92 14.26 -12.22
CA TYR A 197 -17.68 13.49 -12.08
C TYR A 197 -16.56 14.22 -12.81
N PRO A 198 -15.36 14.30 -12.23
CA PRO A 198 -14.23 14.86 -12.95
C PRO A 198 -14.04 14.08 -14.25
N LYS A 199 -14.00 14.82 -15.36
CA LYS A 199 -13.88 14.26 -16.71
C LYS A 199 -12.50 13.71 -17.01
N LYS A 200 -11.55 13.82 -16.06
CA LYS A 200 -10.16 13.41 -16.22
C LYS A 200 -9.78 12.40 -15.14
N PRO A 201 -9.01 11.37 -15.48
CA PRO A 201 -8.48 10.46 -14.50
C PRO A 201 -7.47 11.16 -13.62
N TRP A 202 -7.46 10.78 -12.37
CA TRP A 202 -6.42 11.17 -11.44
C TRP A 202 -5.76 9.95 -10.82
N TYR A 203 -4.53 10.13 -10.47
CA TYR A 203 -3.77 9.16 -9.72
C TYR A 203 -4.06 9.36 -8.22
N MET A 204 -4.56 8.29 -7.59
CA MET A 204 -4.75 8.25 -6.15
C MET A 204 -3.65 7.42 -5.51
N HIS A 205 -3.14 7.94 -4.42
CA HIS A 205 -2.13 7.30 -3.61
C HIS A 205 -2.65 7.06 -2.20
N GLU A 206 -2.65 5.81 -1.73
CA GLU A 206 -3.00 5.48 -0.34
C GLU A 206 -1.86 5.90 0.60
N ARG A 207 -1.96 7.10 1.15
CA ARG A 207 -0.86 7.75 1.87
C ARG A 207 -0.70 7.32 3.30
N GLU A 208 -1.81 7.33 4.02
CA GLU A 208 -1.77 7.05 5.44
C GLU A 208 -1.27 5.63 5.72
N ARG A 209 -1.63 4.68 4.89
CA ARG A 209 -1.14 3.31 5.01
C ARG A 209 0.38 3.28 4.98
N ILE A 210 0.94 3.75 3.88
CA ILE A 210 2.38 3.67 3.66
C ILE A 210 3.12 4.61 4.60
N ALA A 211 2.62 5.83 4.80
CA ALA A 211 3.19 6.78 5.72
C ALA A 211 3.34 6.22 7.15
N SER A 212 2.31 5.55 7.65
CA SER A 212 2.34 4.97 8.98
C SER A 212 3.36 3.83 9.12
N TRP A 213 3.53 3.01 8.10
CA TRP A 213 4.56 1.95 8.11
C TRP A 213 5.97 2.52 8.02
N TYR A 214 6.20 3.59 7.24
CA TYR A 214 7.48 4.28 7.23
C TYR A 214 7.78 4.91 8.58
N ARG A 215 6.82 5.63 9.17
CA ARG A 215 6.98 6.20 10.52
C ARG A 215 7.28 5.14 11.57
N HIS A 216 6.63 3.98 11.47
CA HIS A 216 6.91 2.85 12.35
C HIS A 216 8.35 2.36 12.21
N ALA A 217 8.83 2.10 10.99
CA ALA A 217 10.20 1.66 10.75
C ALA A 217 11.23 2.70 11.23
N ILE A 218 10.97 3.99 10.98
CA ILE A 218 11.84 5.09 11.45
C ILE A 218 11.88 5.13 12.98
N ALA A 219 10.73 5.04 13.64
CA ALA A 219 10.66 5.07 15.09
C ALA A 219 11.38 3.90 15.75
N GLN A 220 11.50 2.76 15.06
CA GLN A 220 12.23 1.58 15.50
C GLN A 220 13.71 1.57 15.08
N ASP A 221 14.17 2.61 14.36
CA ASP A 221 15.49 2.64 13.73
C ASP A 221 15.81 1.36 12.94
N ARG A 222 14.83 0.89 12.17
CA ARG A 222 14.85 -0.41 11.52
C ARG A 222 14.65 -0.31 10.01
N PRO A 223 15.49 -1.02 9.19
CA PRO A 223 15.26 -1.11 7.76
C PRO A 223 13.95 -1.83 7.43
N ALA A 224 13.24 -1.30 6.42
CA ALA A 224 12.02 -1.89 5.90
C ALA A 224 11.80 -1.49 4.44
N VAL A 225 10.97 -2.23 3.73
CA VAL A 225 10.42 -1.90 2.42
C VAL A 225 8.89 -1.80 2.54
N PRO A 226 8.38 -0.67 3.05
CA PRO A 226 6.94 -0.52 3.28
C PRO A 226 6.12 -0.38 2.00
N GLY A 227 6.73 0.08 0.90
CA GLY A 227 6.07 0.31 -0.38
C GLY A 227 6.83 -0.32 -1.55
N TYR A 228 6.61 -1.62 -1.78
CA TYR A 228 7.30 -2.34 -2.86
C TYR A 228 7.04 -1.74 -4.24
N PHE A 229 5.79 -1.34 -4.54
CA PHE A 229 5.42 -0.75 -5.83
C PHE A 229 5.72 0.75 -5.96
N GLN A 230 6.45 1.30 -5.00
CA GLN A 230 6.98 2.66 -4.99
C GLN A 230 8.49 2.66 -4.78
N TYR A 231 9.12 1.50 -4.87
CA TYR A 231 10.55 1.38 -4.57
C TYR A 231 11.42 2.18 -5.53
N THR A 232 10.99 2.37 -6.78
CA THR A 232 11.60 3.25 -7.77
C THR A 232 10.53 4.09 -8.48
N PRO A 233 10.88 5.29 -9.00
CA PRO A 233 9.95 6.05 -9.84
C PRO A 233 9.62 5.32 -11.14
N GLU A 234 10.53 4.48 -11.66
CA GLU A 234 10.31 3.69 -12.86
C GLU A 234 9.19 2.66 -12.70
N VAL A 235 9.08 1.98 -11.55
CA VAL A 235 7.98 1.03 -11.34
C VAL A 235 6.63 1.74 -11.32
N MET A 236 6.56 2.94 -10.76
CA MET A 236 5.36 3.76 -10.79
C MET A 236 5.02 4.20 -12.21
N LEU A 237 6.01 4.74 -12.92
CA LEU A 237 5.83 5.22 -14.30
C LEU A 237 5.43 4.09 -15.24
N SER A 238 6.06 2.92 -15.13
CA SER A 238 5.75 1.75 -15.96
C SER A 238 4.31 1.28 -15.82
N PHE A 239 3.74 1.34 -14.61
CA PHE A 239 2.33 1.09 -14.38
C PHE A 239 1.43 2.14 -15.06
N LEU A 240 1.77 3.41 -14.90
CA LEU A 240 0.99 4.52 -15.47
C LEU A 240 1.03 4.53 -17.00
N LEU A 241 2.16 4.16 -17.60
CA LEU A 241 2.34 4.08 -19.07
C LEU A 241 1.85 2.77 -19.67
N ASP A 242 1.47 1.77 -18.86
CA ASP A 242 0.92 0.51 -19.39
C ASP A 242 -0.30 0.77 -20.25
N SER A 243 -0.38 0.09 -21.40
CA SER A 243 -1.47 0.28 -22.37
C SER A 243 -2.85 0.05 -21.74
N THR A 244 -2.97 -0.93 -20.83
CA THR A 244 -4.21 -1.21 -20.11
C THR A 244 -4.57 -0.06 -19.17
N THR A 245 -3.59 0.51 -18.49
CA THR A 245 -3.80 1.70 -17.65
C THR A 245 -4.23 2.88 -18.49
N GLN A 246 -3.58 3.12 -19.63
CA GLN A 246 -3.91 4.22 -20.52
C GLN A 246 -5.27 4.06 -21.21
N GLU A 247 -5.63 2.85 -21.64
CA GLU A 247 -6.95 2.55 -22.17
C GLU A 247 -8.04 2.87 -21.14
N LEU A 248 -7.83 2.47 -19.91
CA LEU A 248 -8.73 2.77 -18.82
C LEU A 248 -8.75 4.27 -18.50
N ALA A 249 -7.60 4.94 -18.54
CA ALA A 249 -7.50 6.38 -18.31
C ALA A 249 -8.23 7.22 -19.37
N ASN A 250 -8.34 6.73 -20.59
CA ASN A 250 -9.01 7.41 -21.70
C ASN A 250 -10.46 6.95 -21.93
N CYS A 251 -11.01 6.12 -21.06
CA CYS A 251 -12.35 5.58 -21.23
C CYS A 251 -13.44 6.62 -20.87
N GLU A 252 -14.27 7.00 -21.83
CA GLU A 252 -15.36 7.98 -21.65
C GLU A 252 -16.52 7.46 -20.77
N HIS A 253 -16.57 6.15 -20.49
CA HIS A 253 -17.74 5.49 -19.89
C HIS A 253 -17.42 4.84 -18.54
N TRP A 254 -16.69 5.52 -17.71
CA TRP A 254 -16.23 5.00 -16.42
C TRP A 254 -17.32 4.52 -15.47
N GLY A 255 -18.49 5.13 -15.48
CA GLY A 255 -19.63 4.67 -14.67
C GLY A 255 -20.08 3.24 -14.97
N LYS A 256 -19.67 2.66 -16.11
CA LYS A 256 -19.89 1.25 -16.46
C LYS A 256 -18.75 0.33 -16.06
N LEU A 257 -17.60 0.89 -15.64
CA LEU A 257 -16.39 0.15 -15.28
C LEU A 257 -16.13 0.16 -13.78
N SER A 258 -17.04 0.70 -12.98
CA SER A 258 -16.92 0.90 -11.54
C SER A 258 -16.54 -0.37 -10.74
N ASN A 259 -16.74 -1.55 -11.31
CA ASN A 259 -16.38 -2.84 -10.69
C ASN A 259 -15.03 -3.39 -11.16
N VAL A 260 -14.26 -2.63 -11.92
CA VAL A 260 -13.00 -3.13 -12.49
C VAL A 260 -11.83 -2.39 -11.89
N SER A 261 -11.12 -3.05 -10.99
CA SER A 261 -9.83 -2.55 -10.48
C SER A 261 -8.82 -2.45 -11.62
N THR A 262 -8.37 -1.23 -11.92
CA THR A 262 -7.33 -0.96 -12.93
C THR A 262 -6.08 -1.78 -12.63
N LYS A 263 -5.63 -1.78 -11.38
CA LYS A 263 -4.44 -2.50 -10.95
C LYS A 263 -4.56 -4.00 -11.21
N LYS A 264 -5.71 -4.59 -10.95
CA LYS A 264 -5.92 -6.02 -11.18
C LYS A 264 -5.74 -6.40 -12.65
N LYS A 265 -6.27 -5.61 -13.57
CA LYS A 265 -6.11 -5.87 -15.02
C LYS A 265 -4.64 -5.81 -15.46
N VAL A 266 -3.89 -4.82 -14.99
CA VAL A 266 -2.46 -4.70 -15.29
C VAL A 266 -1.70 -5.88 -14.68
N TYR A 267 -2.02 -6.24 -13.43
CA TYR A 267 -1.36 -7.34 -12.75
C TYR A 267 -1.61 -8.68 -13.45
N GLU A 268 -2.85 -8.97 -13.83
CA GLU A 268 -3.22 -10.21 -14.55
C GLU A 268 -2.59 -10.32 -15.94
N LYS A 269 -2.34 -9.20 -16.60
CA LYS A 269 -1.63 -9.17 -17.89
C LYS A 269 -0.20 -9.69 -17.77
N TYR A 270 0.51 -9.33 -16.71
CA TYR A 270 1.92 -9.67 -16.52
C TYR A 270 2.15 -10.88 -15.63
N PHE A 271 1.24 -11.15 -14.72
CA PHE A 271 1.28 -12.25 -13.77
C PHE A 271 -0.03 -13.05 -13.85
N PRO A 272 -0.21 -13.87 -14.90
CA PRO A 272 -1.45 -14.63 -15.09
C PRO A 272 -1.68 -15.63 -13.96
N ASN A 273 -2.93 -16.00 -13.76
CA ASN A 273 -3.35 -16.95 -12.72
C ASN A 273 -3.09 -16.48 -11.28
N LEU A 274 -3.17 -15.18 -11.03
CA LEU A 274 -3.21 -14.67 -9.68
C LEU A 274 -4.39 -15.29 -8.92
N VAL A 275 -4.18 -15.61 -7.65
CA VAL A 275 -5.25 -16.12 -6.80
C VAL A 275 -6.26 -15.00 -6.57
N GLN A 276 -7.32 -15.03 -7.38
CA GLN A 276 -8.38 -14.04 -7.25
C GLN A 276 -9.18 -14.29 -5.98
N ARG A 277 -9.44 -13.24 -5.23
CA ARG A 277 -10.42 -13.28 -4.15
C ARG A 277 -11.22 -11.97 -4.10
N ASN A 278 -12.46 -12.10 -3.68
CA ASN A 278 -13.20 -10.96 -3.20
C ASN A 278 -12.50 -10.47 -1.92
N LYS A 279 -12.14 -9.20 -1.88
CA LYS A 279 -11.36 -8.63 -0.79
C LYS A 279 -12.27 -8.37 0.42
N THR A 280 -12.49 -9.39 1.22
CA THR A 280 -12.98 -9.22 2.59
C THR A 280 -11.81 -9.48 3.52
N SER A 281 -11.37 -8.49 4.27
CA SER A 281 -10.33 -8.69 5.27
C SER A 281 -10.92 -9.35 6.51
N GLY A 282 -10.10 -10.05 7.31
CA GLY A 282 -10.54 -10.57 8.60
C GLY A 282 -11.10 -9.47 9.51
N TYR A 283 -10.68 -8.25 9.32
CA TYR A 283 -11.15 -7.08 10.05
C TYR A 283 -12.59 -6.71 9.77
N GLU A 284 -13.04 -6.84 8.51
CA GLU A 284 -14.42 -6.53 8.13
C GLU A 284 -15.44 -7.46 8.80
N GLN A 285 -14.99 -8.62 9.26
CA GLN A 285 -15.83 -9.58 9.98
C GLN A 285 -15.92 -9.33 11.48
N ILE A 286 -14.91 -8.69 12.06
CA ILE A 286 -14.78 -8.49 13.51
C ILE A 286 -14.81 -7.02 13.91
N MET A 287 -14.81 -6.10 12.95
CA MET A 287 -14.80 -4.67 13.17
C MET A 287 -15.64 -3.96 12.10
N ASP A 288 -16.80 -3.53 12.46
CA ASP A 288 -17.63 -2.66 11.65
C ASP A 288 -17.17 -1.19 11.72
N HIS A 289 -17.86 -0.30 11.00
CA HIS A 289 -17.57 1.14 11.02
C HIS A 289 -17.82 1.78 12.39
N ASP A 290 -18.70 1.20 13.19
CA ASP A 290 -19.08 1.70 14.50
C ASP A 290 -18.22 1.17 15.63
N HIS A 291 -17.25 0.31 15.33
CA HIS A 291 -16.38 -0.29 16.33
C HIS A 291 -15.66 0.78 17.17
N VAL A 292 -15.68 0.60 18.50
CA VAL A 292 -15.12 1.56 19.46
C VAL A 292 -13.69 1.97 19.12
N MET A 293 -12.84 1.02 18.73
CA MET A 293 -11.47 1.31 18.37
C MET A 293 -11.36 2.25 17.14
N ARG A 294 -12.18 2.02 16.10
CA ARG A 294 -12.20 2.92 14.93
C ARG A 294 -12.61 4.33 15.33
N LYS A 295 -13.65 4.46 16.15
CA LYS A 295 -14.12 5.76 16.65
C LYS A 295 -13.05 6.46 17.45
N GLU A 296 -12.37 5.75 18.34
CA GLU A 296 -11.31 6.31 19.16
C GLU A 296 -10.09 6.76 18.34
N LEU A 297 -9.63 5.92 17.38
CA LEU A 297 -8.54 6.28 16.48
C LEU A 297 -8.92 7.48 15.60
N ASN A 298 -10.13 7.49 15.07
CA ASN A 298 -10.64 8.60 14.28
C ASN A 298 -10.80 9.89 15.12
N HIS A 299 -11.23 9.77 16.35
CA HIS A 299 -11.33 10.93 17.26
C HIS A 299 -9.95 11.55 17.53
N ARG A 300 -8.93 10.73 17.75
CA ARG A 300 -7.57 11.21 18.02
C ARG A 300 -6.86 11.76 16.79
N TRP A 301 -7.00 11.09 15.63
CA TRP A 301 -6.19 11.38 14.45
C TRP A 301 -6.95 11.38 13.13
N GLY A 302 -8.23 11.05 13.09
CA GLY A 302 -8.98 10.66 11.89
C GLY A 302 -9.34 11.75 10.90
N ASN A 303 -9.39 12.99 11.34
CA ASN A 303 -9.68 14.12 10.44
C ASN A 303 -8.44 14.52 9.59
N TYR A 304 -7.43 13.67 9.59
CA TYR A 304 -6.11 13.96 9.03
C TYR A 304 -5.79 13.17 7.75
N ASN A 305 -6.76 12.44 7.23
CA ASN A 305 -6.64 11.76 5.96
C ASN A 305 -6.75 12.76 4.82
N ALA A 306 -5.66 13.42 4.50
CA ALA A 306 -5.58 14.17 3.28
C ALA A 306 -5.22 13.21 2.13
N GLU A 307 -5.99 13.09 1.07
CA GLU A 307 -5.62 12.33 -0.13
C GLU A 307 -4.86 13.24 -1.11
N VAL A 308 -3.72 12.82 -1.67
CA VAL A 308 -3.09 13.51 -2.81
C VAL A 308 -3.71 12.97 -4.07
N VAL A 309 -4.43 13.81 -4.72
CA VAL A 309 -4.92 13.57 -6.04
C VAL A 309 -4.03 14.34 -7.00
N ASN A 310 -3.32 13.62 -7.86
CA ASN A 310 -2.56 14.24 -8.93
C ASN A 310 -3.28 13.98 -10.23
N GLU A 311 -3.34 14.98 -11.10
CA GLU A 311 -3.78 14.71 -12.47
C GLU A 311 -2.82 13.68 -13.08
N TYR A 312 -3.41 12.66 -13.71
CA TYR A 312 -2.65 11.56 -14.32
C TYR A 312 -1.52 12.06 -15.23
N ASN A 313 -1.86 12.99 -16.14
CA ASN A 313 -0.88 13.53 -17.08
C ASN A 313 0.24 14.32 -16.41
N GLN A 314 -0.07 15.08 -15.35
CA GLN A 314 0.94 15.82 -14.59
C GLN A 314 1.90 14.87 -13.87
N LEU A 315 1.38 13.80 -13.28
CA LEU A 315 2.22 12.79 -12.63
C LEU A 315 3.09 12.05 -13.65
N VAL A 316 2.53 11.65 -14.79
CA VAL A 316 3.28 10.99 -15.87
C VAL A 316 4.40 11.89 -16.38
N GLU A 317 4.13 13.16 -16.66
CA GLU A 317 5.17 14.10 -17.12
C GLU A 317 6.24 14.34 -16.06
N HIS A 318 5.84 14.46 -14.80
CA HIS A 318 6.80 14.58 -13.70
C HIS A 318 7.73 13.35 -13.60
N LEU A 319 7.17 12.15 -13.66
CA LEU A 319 7.93 10.89 -13.54
C LEU A 319 8.82 10.63 -14.78
N LYS A 320 8.41 11.05 -15.98
CA LYS A 320 9.27 10.94 -17.15
C LYS A 320 10.58 11.71 -16.98
N GLY A 321 10.57 12.78 -16.19
CA GLY A 321 11.72 13.63 -15.96
C GLY A 321 12.16 14.39 -17.21
N TYR A 322 13.06 15.36 -17.04
CA TYR A 322 13.66 16.13 -18.15
C TYR A 322 14.75 15.35 -18.91
N LYS A 323 14.87 14.05 -18.72
CA LYS A 323 15.87 13.21 -19.42
C LYS A 323 15.52 12.88 -20.87
N TYR A 324 14.46 13.49 -21.41
CA TYR A 324 14.00 13.28 -22.78
C TYR A 324 14.17 14.52 -23.68
N GLU A 325 14.90 15.53 -23.22
CA GLU A 325 15.37 16.60 -24.10
C GLU A 325 16.68 16.24 -24.81
#